data_aa649b442b518d7bc5c9ec6ca2f94ef5
#
_entry.id   aa649b442b518d7bc5c9ec6ca2f94ef5
#
_cell.length_a   1.000
_cell.length_b   1.000
_cell.length_c   1.000
_cell.angle_alpha   90.00
_cell.angle_beta   90.00
_cell.angle_gamma   90.00
#
_symmetry.space_group_name_H-M   'P 1'
#
loop_
_entity.id
_entity.type
_entity.pdbx_description
1 polymer ?
#
loop_
_entity_poly.entity_id
_entity_poly.type
_entity_poly.pdbx_seq_one_letter_code
_entity_poly.pdbx_strand_id
1 'polypeptide(L)'
;MLNPILASSALRRMRSARTLIIVAAYELVLLAAALFIMSSFAGSQPIYITNMKEGLLVYMLLMILQFLLIILVSPAMTASSIAGERDRQTLELLLVTNTGSWRIVMGKLLESFAFMALLVLCSLPVMCLPMLTGGVTLPQVLGGAAFLLVCAFAAASVGVMCSSFMKNTVSATIVSYIVLLVIGVGTLIPIVGISNKMAEPLYDTNRYTVMTSLEAARMLPALLYVNPGIGLFCLLEEQTTMLQTSVADGWGRLYATFLMLKKIGYGLMAQINTGIMLALSFLFSGVAALLVRPRRVRIRRKQ
;
A
#
# COMPACT_ATOMS: atom_id res chain seq x y z
N MET A 1 14.65 23.87 -1.52
CA MET A 1 13.97 24.71 -0.51
C MET A 1 12.50 24.28 -0.46
N LEU A 2 12.05 23.74 0.68
CA LEU A 2 10.66 23.35 0.92
C LEU A 2 9.79 24.61 0.85
N ASN A 3 8.71 24.53 0.09
CA ASN A 3 7.79 25.64 -0.13
C ASN A 3 7.17 26.02 1.24
N PRO A 4 7.35 27.25 1.78
CA PRO A 4 6.91 27.60 3.14
C PRO A 4 5.39 27.45 3.34
N ILE A 5 4.62 27.52 2.25
CA ILE A 5 3.17 27.30 2.25
C ILE A 5 2.85 25.83 2.58
N LEU A 6 3.65 24.87 2.09
CA LEU A 6 3.47 23.44 2.34
C LEU A 6 3.81 23.07 3.79
N ALA A 7 4.89 23.63 4.32
CA ALA A 7 5.28 23.39 5.72
C ALA A 7 4.21 23.94 6.69
N SER A 8 3.63 25.09 6.41
CA SER A 8 2.60 25.69 7.26
C SER A 8 1.24 24.99 7.18
N SER A 9 0.85 24.43 6.03
CA SER A 9 -0.40 23.68 5.88
C SER A 9 -0.32 22.30 6.53
N ALA A 10 0.80 21.59 6.35
CA ALA A 10 1.06 20.30 6.99
C ALA A 10 1.10 20.43 8.52
N LEU A 11 1.82 21.43 9.06
CA LEU A 11 1.90 21.67 10.49
C LEU A 11 0.55 22.06 11.10
N ARG A 12 -0.27 22.85 10.39
CA ARG A 12 -1.63 23.21 10.85
C ARG A 12 -2.54 21.98 10.92
N ARG A 13 -2.44 21.07 9.95
CA ARG A 13 -3.22 19.84 9.89
C ARG A 13 -2.83 18.89 11.01
N MET A 14 -1.52 18.74 11.28
CA MET A 14 -1.01 17.89 12.36
C MET A 14 -1.37 18.38 13.76
N ARG A 15 -1.59 19.68 13.98
CA ARG A 15 -2.01 20.26 15.26
C ARG A 15 -3.52 20.22 15.51
N SER A 16 -4.31 19.73 14.59
CA SER A 16 -5.77 19.67 14.73
C SER A 16 -6.17 18.57 15.70
N ALA A 17 -7.14 18.83 16.58
CA ALA A 17 -7.71 17.82 17.47
C ALA A 17 -8.27 16.61 16.71
N ARG A 18 -8.81 16.83 15.51
CA ARG A 18 -9.29 15.73 14.63
C ARG A 18 -8.16 14.78 14.24
N THR A 19 -6.97 15.30 13.94
CA THR A 19 -5.80 14.48 13.61
C THR A 19 -5.38 13.61 14.79
N LEU A 20 -5.35 14.18 16.00
CA LEU A 20 -5.03 13.44 17.22
C LEU A 20 -6.05 12.31 17.47
N ILE A 21 -7.35 12.57 17.28
CA ILE A 21 -8.39 11.55 17.43
C ILE A 21 -8.21 10.42 16.41
N ILE A 22 -7.89 10.73 15.15
CA ILE A 22 -7.68 9.71 14.11
C ILE A 22 -6.44 8.87 14.43
N VAL A 23 -5.34 9.49 14.84
CA VAL A 23 -4.12 8.79 15.24
C VAL A 23 -4.40 7.90 16.45
N ALA A 24 -5.04 8.44 17.49
CA ALA A 24 -5.38 7.68 18.71
C ALA A 24 -6.32 6.49 18.39
N ALA A 25 -7.33 6.69 17.54
CA ALA A 25 -8.22 5.60 17.13
C ALA A 25 -7.47 4.52 16.33
N TYR A 26 -6.58 4.93 15.43
CA TYR A 26 -5.73 4.03 14.66
C TYR A 26 -4.84 3.18 15.57
N GLU A 27 -4.13 3.82 16.50
CA GLU A 27 -3.25 3.15 17.46
C GLU A 27 -4.04 2.24 18.40
N LEU A 28 -5.23 2.66 18.83
CA LEU A 28 -6.09 1.87 19.70
C LEU A 28 -6.56 0.59 18.99
N VAL A 29 -6.91 0.66 17.72
CA VAL A 29 -7.27 -0.52 16.90
C VAL A 29 -6.08 -1.48 16.79
N LEU A 30 -4.88 -0.97 16.50
CA LEU A 30 -3.68 -1.81 16.40
C LEU A 30 -3.32 -2.44 17.74
N LEU A 31 -3.35 -1.66 18.82
CA LEU A 31 -3.05 -2.16 20.18
C LEU A 31 -4.08 -3.19 20.64
N ALA A 32 -5.36 -2.94 20.42
CA ALA A 32 -6.42 -3.89 20.74
C ALA A 32 -6.27 -5.20 19.98
N ALA A 33 -5.94 -5.12 18.67
CA ALA A 33 -5.66 -6.30 17.86
C ALA A 33 -4.42 -7.04 18.35
N ALA A 34 -3.32 -6.34 18.67
CA ALA A 34 -2.12 -6.94 19.23
C ALA A 34 -2.41 -7.71 20.52
N LEU A 35 -3.09 -7.07 21.47
CA LEU A 35 -3.43 -7.68 22.76
C LEU A 35 -4.41 -8.86 22.58
N PHE A 36 -5.40 -8.74 21.70
CA PHE A 36 -6.36 -9.82 21.41
C PHE A 36 -5.65 -11.04 20.81
N ILE A 37 -4.78 -10.84 19.83
CA ILE A 37 -4.03 -11.93 19.19
C ILE A 37 -3.08 -12.57 20.23
N MET A 38 -2.34 -11.78 21.00
CA MET A 38 -1.43 -12.28 22.03
C MET A 38 -2.19 -13.06 23.13
N SER A 39 -3.38 -12.59 23.56
CA SER A 39 -4.19 -13.28 24.55
C SER A 39 -4.73 -14.64 24.06
N SER A 40 -5.00 -14.75 22.75
CA SER A 40 -5.47 -16.01 22.14
C SER A 40 -4.39 -17.11 22.17
N PHE A 41 -3.11 -16.74 22.18
CA PHE A 41 -2.01 -17.69 22.32
C PHE A 41 -1.62 -17.97 23.77
N ALA A 42 -1.91 -17.06 24.72
CA ALA A 42 -1.55 -17.20 26.14
C ALA A 42 -2.35 -18.31 26.86
N GLY A 43 -3.44 -18.80 26.29
CA GLY A 43 -4.33 -19.79 26.93
C GLY A 43 -3.86 -21.24 26.92
N SER A 44 -2.78 -21.59 26.25
CA SER A 44 -2.40 -22.98 26.01
C SER A 44 -1.16 -23.48 26.76
N GLN A 45 -0.33 -22.61 27.33
CA GLN A 45 0.87 -23.03 28.11
C GLN A 45 1.30 -21.94 29.11
N PRO A 46 1.97 -22.28 30.23
CA PRO A 46 2.52 -21.28 31.13
C PRO A 46 3.60 -20.45 30.43
N ILE A 47 3.69 -19.18 30.82
CA ILE A 47 4.48 -18.05 30.27
C ILE A 47 5.99 -18.37 30.17
N TYR A 48 6.38 -19.39 29.48
CA TYR A 48 7.76 -19.67 29.11
C TYR A 48 7.94 -19.51 27.59
N ILE A 49 8.45 -18.31 27.21
CA ILE A 49 9.48 -18.07 26.16
C ILE A 49 9.65 -19.18 25.10
N THR A 50 8.63 -19.72 24.51
CA THR A 50 8.94 -20.85 23.65
C THR A 50 8.41 -20.75 22.25
N ASN A 51 7.70 -19.70 21.91
CA ASN A 51 7.17 -19.71 20.55
C ASN A 51 7.57 -18.44 19.78
N MET A 52 8.84 -18.40 19.32
CA MET A 52 9.28 -17.47 18.26
C MET A 52 8.28 -17.44 17.09
N LYS A 53 7.60 -18.55 16.84
CA LYS A 53 6.55 -18.70 15.82
C LYS A 53 5.31 -17.86 16.15
N GLU A 54 4.90 -17.78 17.41
CA GLU A 54 3.72 -17.00 17.84
C GLU A 54 3.99 -15.50 17.71
N GLY A 55 5.15 -15.04 18.17
CA GLY A 55 5.55 -13.63 18.00
C GLY A 55 5.63 -13.21 16.53
N LEU A 56 6.17 -14.08 15.68
CA LEU A 56 6.21 -13.84 14.25
C LEU A 56 4.79 -13.77 13.66
N LEU A 57 3.90 -14.65 14.05
CA LEU A 57 2.51 -14.68 13.56
C LEU A 57 1.74 -13.43 14.02
N VAL A 58 1.95 -12.99 15.27
CA VAL A 58 1.40 -11.71 15.77
C VAL A 58 1.90 -10.54 14.90
N TYR A 59 3.21 -10.49 14.62
CA TYR A 59 3.80 -9.46 13.77
C TYR A 59 3.21 -9.47 12.36
N MET A 60 3.07 -10.64 11.73
CA MET A 60 2.48 -10.78 10.39
C MET A 60 1.04 -10.27 10.35
N LEU A 61 0.22 -10.66 11.32
CA LEU A 61 -1.18 -10.22 11.39
C LEU A 61 -1.28 -8.71 11.61
N LEU A 62 -0.42 -8.14 12.47
CA LEU A 62 -0.34 -6.69 12.67
C LEU A 62 0.09 -5.95 11.40
N MET A 63 1.08 -6.47 10.67
CA MET A 63 1.53 -5.89 9.39
C MET A 63 0.43 -5.91 8.33
N ILE A 64 -0.31 -7.01 8.22
CA ILE A 64 -1.45 -7.11 7.30
C ILE A 64 -2.55 -6.12 7.71
N LEU A 65 -2.89 -6.06 9.00
CA LEU A 65 -3.90 -5.14 9.52
C LEU A 65 -3.48 -3.68 9.24
N GLN A 66 -2.23 -3.33 9.53
CA GLN A 66 -1.70 -1.98 9.29
C GLN A 66 -1.72 -1.62 7.80
N PHE A 67 -1.35 -2.55 6.93
CA PHE A 67 -1.45 -2.39 5.48
C PHE A 67 -2.89 -2.11 5.03
N LEU A 68 -3.87 -2.88 5.52
CA LEU A 68 -5.29 -2.67 5.22
C LEU A 68 -5.78 -1.31 5.71
N LEU A 69 -5.38 -0.90 6.92
CA LEU A 69 -5.73 0.41 7.47
C LEU A 69 -5.16 1.56 6.63
N ILE A 70 -3.91 1.44 6.14
CA ILE A 70 -3.30 2.44 5.25
C ILE A 70 -4.10 2.55 3.95
N ILE A 71 -4.47 1.43 3.32
CA ILE A 71 -5.27 1.43 2.09
C ILE A 71 -6.65 2.05 2.35
N LEU A 72 -7.26 1.79 3.49
CA LEU A 72 -8.55 2.35 3.87
C LEU A 72 -8.49 3.86 4.12
N VAL A 73 -7.48 4.34 4.84
CA VAL A 73 -7.33 5.76 5.21
C VAL A 73 -6.89 6.61 4.01
N SER A 74 -6.09 6.06 3.10
CA SER A 74 -5.49 6.79 1.99
C SER A 74 -6.50 7.55 1.13
N PRO A 75 -7.56 6.94 0.56
CA PRO A 75 -8.54 7.67 -0.25
C PRO A 75 -9.30 8.75 0.52
N ALA A 76 -9.64 8.48 1.78
CA ALA A 76 -10.33 9.44 2.62
C ALA A 76 -9.53 10.74 2.81
N MET A 77 -8.20 10.61 2.90
CA MET A 77 -7.31 11.76 3.12
C MET A 77 -6.89 12.46 1.82
N THR A 78 -6.78 11.72 0.72
CA THR A 78 -6.23 12.23 -0.54
C THR A 78 -7.28 12.72 -1.52
N ALA A 79 -8.48 12.16 -1.49
CA ALA A 79 -9.54 12.49 -2.45
C ALA A 79 -9.99 13.96 -2.39
N SER A 80 -9.94 14.59 -1.22
CA SER A 80 -10.27 16.00 -1.03
C SER A 80 -9.12 16.94 -1.41
N SER A 81 -7.94 16.44 -1.76
CA SER A 81 -6.74 17.27 -1.94
C SER A 81 -6.85 18.28 -3.08
N ILE A 82 -7.37 17.89 -4.23
CA ILE A 82 -7.57 18.75 -5.42
C ILE A 82 -9.05 18.93 -5.71
N ALA A 83 -9.84 17.84 -5.65
CA ALA A 83 -11.29 17.90 -5.86
C ALA A 83 -11.98 18.82 -4.85
N GLY A 84 -11.52 18.85 -3.59
CA GLY A 84 -12.06 19.75 -2.57
C GLY A 84 -11.77 21.23 -2.83
N GLU A 85 -10.64 21.57 -3.45
CA GLU A 85 -10.34 22.94 -3.87
C GLU A 85 -11.19 23.33 -5.09
N ARG A 86 -11.47 22.36 -5.96
CA ARG A 86 -12.38 22.57 -7.09
C ARG A 86 -13.82 22.77 -6.64
N ASP A 87 -14.32 21.97 -5.69
CA ASP A 87 -15.64 22.13 -5.09
C ASP A 87 -15.83 23.51 -4.45
N ARG A 88 -14.76 24.05 -3.83
CA ARG A 88 -14.77 25.38 -3.20
C ARG A 88 -14.45 26.51 -4.16
N GLN A 89 -14.23 26.24 -5.44
CA GLN A 89 -13.85 27.22 -6.47
C GLN A 89 -12.52 27.94 -6.16
N THR A 90 -11.69 27.40 -5.28
CA THR A 90 -10.39 27.98 -4.89
C THR A 90 -9.23 27.50 -5.78
N LEU A 91 -9.45 26.47 -6.60
CA LEU A 91 -8.42 25.93 -7.50
C LEU A 91 -7.94 26.96 -8.53
N GLU A 92 -8.86 27.79 -9.06
CA GLU A 92 -8.52 28.84 -10.05
C GLU A 92 -7.61 29.90 -9.43
N LEU A 93 -7.87 30.30 -8.19
CA LEU A 93 -7.04 31.25 -7.46
C LEU A 93 -5.62 30.70 -7.26
N LEU A 94 -5.52 29.39 -7.00
CA LEU A 94 -4.25 28.70 -6.80
C LEU A 94 -3.45 28.58 -8.12
N LEU A 95 -4.13 28.46 -9.26
CA LEU A 95 -3.53 28.39 -10.59
C LEU A 95 -3.09 29.75 -11.12
N VAL A 96 -3.68 30.86 -10.65
CA VAL A 96 -3.26 32.24 -10.98
C VAL A 96 -1.95 32.61 -10.27
N THR A 97 -1.65 31.98 -9.12
CA THR A 97 -0.33 32.12 -8.52
C THR A 97 0.70 31.45 -9.45
N ASN A 98 1.84 32.10 -9.68
CA ASN A 98 2.90 31.66 -10.61
C ASN A 98 3.60 30.35 -10.19
N THR A 99 2.80 29.37 -9.69
CA THR A 99 3.27 28.05 -9.26
C THR A 99 2.93 27.01 -10.32
N GLY A 100 3.94 26.28 -10.80
CA GLY A 100 3.72 25.21 -11.79
C GLY A 100 2.83 24.09 -11.22
N SER A 101 1.96 23.52 -12.06
CA SER A 101 1.03 22.43 -11.70
C SER A 101 1.70 21.24 -11.00
N TRP A 102 2.92 20.88 -11.43
CA TRP A 102 3.72 19.85 -10.80
C TRP A 102 4.01 20.14 -9.32
N ARG A 103 4.38 21.39 -9.01
CA ARG A 103 4.69 21.80 -7.64
C ARG A 103 3.45 21.78 -6.74
N ILE A 104 2.28 22.10 -7.30
CA ILE A 104 0.99 22.01 -6.58
C ILE A 104 0.67 20.55 -6.26
N VAL A 105 0.72 19.66 -7.26
CA VAL A 105 0.40 18.23 -7.10
C VAL A 105 1.35 17.56 -6.13
N MET A 106 2.67 17.75 -6.28
CA MET A 106 3.66 17.20 -5.36
C MET A 106 3.49 17.73 -3.93
N GLY A 107 3.08 18.99 -3.79
CA GLY A 107 2.78 19.54 -2.49
C GLY A 107 1.60 18.85 -1.80
N LYS A 108 0.51 18.60 -2.53
CA LYS A 108 -0.67 17.89 -2.02
C LYS A 108 -0.40 16.43 -1.75
N LEU A 109 0.42 15.79 -2.60
CA LEU A 109 0.87 14.43 -2.39
C LEU A 109 1.69 14.31 -1.09
N LEU A 110 2.68 15.18 -0.91
CA LEU A 110 3.52 15.19 0.28
C LEU A 110 2.73 15.51 1.56
N GLU A 111 1.76 16.42 1.50
CA GLU A 111 0.86 16.70 2.63
C GLU A 111 0.07 15.46 3.06
N SER A 112 -0.50 14.73 2.10
CA SER A 112 -1.25 13.50 2.37
C SER A 112 -0.34 12.37 2.85
N PHE A 113 0.81 12.21 2.20
CA PHE A 113 1.82 11.22 2.58
C PHE A 113 2.37 11.47 3.98
N ALA A 114 2.65 12.72 4.36
CA ALA A 114 3.18 13.06 5.68
C ALA A 114 2.22 12.63 6.80
N PHE A 115 0.91 12.74 6.58
CA PHE A 115 -0.09 12.24 7.54
C PHE A 115 -0.04 10.71 7.66
N MET A 116 0.04 9.99 6.55
CA MET A 116 0.13 8.52 6.58
C MET A 116 1.47 8.05 7.17
N ALA A 117 2.55 8.77 6.87
CA ALA A 117 3.85 8.50 7.47
C ALA A 117 3.81 8.69 8.99
N LEU A 118 3.08 9.71 9.47
CA LEU A 118 2.85 9.89 10.91
C LEU A 118 2.15 8.67 11.53
N LEU A 119 1.10 8.12 10.88
CA LEU A 119 0.41 6.92 11.36
C LEU A 119 1.35 5.72 11.46
N VAL A 120 2.17 5.49 10.42
CA VAL A 120 3.15 4.39 10.41
C VAL A 120 4.22 4.58 11.49
N LEU A 121 4.70 5.81 11.70
CA LEU A 121 5.72 6.08 12.72
C LEU A 121 5.17 5.95 14.15
N CYS A 122 3.94 6.42 14.38
CA CYS A 122 3.28 6.25 15.68
C CYS A 122 3.04 4.78 16.02
N SER A 123 2.76 3.92 15.03
CA SER A 123 2.51 2.50 15.26
C SER A 123 3.78 1.67 15.54
N LEU A 124 4.98 2.21 15.36
CA LEU A 124 6.23 1.49 15.65
C LEU A 124 6.28 0.87 17.06
N PRO A 125 5.88 1.55 18.15
CA PRO A 125 5.87 0.94 19.47
C PRO A 125 5.00 -0.32 19.55
N VAL A 126 3.82 -0.31 18.90
CA VAL A 126 2.93 -1.47 18.86
C VAL A 126 3.55 -2.59 18.02
N MET A 127 4.20 -2.25 16.90
CA MET A 127 4.91 -3.22 16.06
C MET A 127 6.14 -3.83 16.73
N CYS A 128 6.67 -3.21 17.77
CA CYS A 128 7.76 -3.76 18.58
C CYS A 128 7.28 -4.76 19.65
N LEU A 129 5.98 -4.85 19.96
CA LEU A 129 5.48 -5.80 20.98
C LEU A 129 5.84 -7.27 20.66
N PRO A 130 5.75 -7.76 19.40
CA PRO A 130 6.19 -9.11 19.06
C PRO A 130 7.67 -9.39 19.29
N MET A 131 8.52 -8.35 19.38
CA MET A 131 9.95 -8.54 19.71
C MET A 131 10.14 -9.07 21.15
N LEU A 132 9.20 -8.77 22.05
CA LEU A 132 9.26 -9.26 23.45
C LEU A 132 9.13 -10.78 23.52
N THR A 133 8.52 -11.42 22.51
CA THR A 133 8.38 -12.88 22.41
C THR A 133 9.56 -13.53 21.66
N GLY A 134 10.51 -12.72 21.17
CA GLY A 134 11.72 -13.22 20.48
C GLY A 134 11.53 -13.67 19.03
N GLY A 135 10.33 -13.52 18.46
CA GLY A 135 10.03 -13.95 17.09
C GLY A 135 10.46 -12.98 15.99
N VAL A 136 10.73 -11.73 16.33
CA VAL A 136 10.98 -10.65 15.37
C VAL A 136 12.17 -9.79 15.83
N THR A 137 12.96 -9.33 14.87
CA THR A 137 14.13 -8.46 15.12
C THR A 137 13.81 -7.02 14.73
N LEU A 138 14.53 -6.06 15.32
CA LEU A 138 14.36 -4.64 15.00
C LEU A 138 14.54 -4.31 13.49
N PRO A 139 15.54 -4.85 12.78
CA PRO A 139 15.64 -4.65 11.34
C PRO A 139 14.42 -5.10 10.56
N GLN A 140 13.76 -6.20 10.97
CA GLN A 140 12.53 -6.68 10.34
C GLN A 140 11.36 -5.69 10.54
N VAL A 141 11.20 -5.16 11.76
CA VAL A 141 10.18 -4.12 12.05
C VAL A 141 10.43 -2.87 11.22
N LEU A 142 11.68 -2.40 11.18
CA LEU A 142 12.04 -1.21 10.40
C LEU A 142 11.88 -1.43 8.89
N GLY A 143 12.25 -2.60 8.37
CA GLY A 143 12.05 -2.99 6.98
C GLY A 143 10.56 -3.04 6.61
N GLY A 144 9.73 -3.61 7.48
CA GLY A 144 8.28 -3.61 7.34
C GLY A 144 7.68 -2.20 7.32
N ALA A 145 8.10 -1.35 8.26
CA ALA A 145 7.66 0.05 8.31
C ALA A 145 8.08 0.83 7.04
N ALA A 146 9.30 0.62 6.55
CA ALA A 146 9.77 1.23 5.32
C ALA A 146 8.93 0.79 4.10
N PHE A 147 8.59 -0.49 4.01
CA PHE A 147 7.69 -1.01 2.98
C PHE A 147 6.29 -0.37 3.07
N LEU A 148 5.73 -0.28 4.28
CA LEU A 148 4.42 0.36 4.50
C LEU A 148 4.44 1.85 4.13
N LEU A 149 5.55 2.56 4.36
CA LEU A 149 5.71 3.95 3.89
C LEU A 149 5.67 4.04 2.35
N VAL A 150 6.28 3.10 1.64
CA VAL A 150 6.18 3.04 0.17
C VAL A 150 4.75 2.76 -0.27
N CYS A 151 4.06 1.81 0.38
CA CYS A 151 2.64 1.53 0.11
C CYS A 151 1.77 2.77 0.36
N ALA A 152 2.01 3.51 1.45
CA ALA A 152 1.30 4.74 1.78
C ALA A 152 1.52 5.83 0.72
N PHE A 153 2.76 5.97 0.23
CA PHE A 153 3.09 6.90 -0.85
C PHE A 153 2.41 6.53 -2.16
N ALA A 154 2.41 5.23 -2.51
CA ALA A 154 1.73 4.73 -3.70
C ALA A 154 0.21 4.94 -3.62
N ALA A 155 -0.41 4.59 -2.50
CA ALA A 155 -1.84 4.80 -2.29
C ALA A 155 -2.21 6.29 -2.32
N ALA A 156 -1.37 7.17 -1.74
CA ALA A 156 -1.55 8.62 -1.81
C ALA A 156 -1.47 9.14 -3.25
N SER A 157 -0.54 8.65 -4.07
CA SER A 157 -0.39 9.06 -5.46
C SER A 157 -1.61 8.70 -6.31
N VAL A 158 -2.18 7.50 -6.11
CA VAL A 158 -3.45 7.08 -6.74
C VAL A 158 -4.58 8.01 -6.32
N GLY A 159 -4.73 8.30 -5.03
CA GLY A 159 -5.78 9.18 -4.52
C GLY A 159 -5.68 10.60 -5.07
N VAL A 160 -4.48 11.18 -5.13
CA VAL A 160 -4.26 12.51 -5.72
C VAL A 160 -4.54 12.51 -7.23
N MET A 161 -4.17 11.45 -7.95
CA MET A 161 -4.50 11.30 -9.37
C MET A 161 -6.01 11.27 -9.58
N CYS A 162 -6.75 10.44 -8.85
CA CYS A 162 -8.22 10.38 -8.92
C CYS A 162 -8.86 11.72 -8.54
N SER A 163 -8.34 12.41 -7.52
CA SER A 163 -8.77 13.73 -7.11
C SER A 163 -8.58 14.78 -8.20
N SER A 164 -7.52 14.66 -9.02
CA SER A 164 -7.27 15.56 -10.15
C SER A 164 -8.28 15.37 -11.28
N PHE A 165 -8.76 14.15 -11.46
CA PHE A 165 -9.69 13.78 -12.54
C PHE A 165 -11.12 14.15 -12.22
N MET A 166 -11.56 13.96 -10.97
CA MET A 166 -12.93 14.14 -10.54
C MET A 166 -13.28 15.61 -10.25
N LYS A 167 -14.57 15.95 -10.42
CA LYS A 167 -15.08 17.30 -10.11
C LYS A 167 -15.39 17.44 -8.64
N ASN A 168 -15.95 16.41 -8.00
CA ASN A 168 -16.45 16.41 -6.63
C ASN A 168 -15.62 15.50 -5.74
N THR A 169 -15.51 15.87 -4.46
CA THR A 169 -14.76 15.10 -3.44
C THR A 169 -15.31 13.69 -3.25
N VAL A 170 -16.62 13.53 -3.22
CA VAL A 170 -17.28 12.21 -3.03
C VAL A 170 -16.94 11.27 -4.18
N SER A 171 -17.06 11.73 -5.43
CA SER A 171 -16.72 10.93 -6.61
C SER A 171 -15.24 10.56 -6.63
N ALA A 172 -14.36 11.49 -6.24
CA ALA A 172 -12.93 11.23 -6.13
C ALA A 172 -12.62 10.16 -5.10
N THR A 173 -13.29 10.17 -3.95
CA THR A 173 -13.12 9.16 -2.90
C THR A 173 -13.56 7.78 -3.39
N ILE A 174 -14.75 7.67 -3.99
CA ILE A 174 -15.29 6.40 -4.49
C ILE A 174 -14.36 5.82 -5.56
N VAL A 175 -13.96 6.63 -6.55
CA VAL A 175 -13.08 6.17 -7.63
C VAL A 175 -11.72 5.76 -7.09
N SER A 176 -11.17 6.47 -6.10
CA SER A 176 -9.90 6.10 -5.47
C SER A 176 -9.97 4.75 -4.77
N TYR A 177 -11.08 4.45 -4.06
CA TYR A 177 -11.29 3.11 -3.46
C TYR A 177 -11.41 2.04 -4.53
N ILE A 178 -12.17 2.28 -5.60
CA ILE A 178 -12.33 1.32 -6.71
C ILE A 178 -10.95 1.03 -7.34
N VAL A 179 -10.15 2.04 -7.64
CA VAL A 179 -8.82 1.87 -8.25
C VAL A 179 -7.90 1.08 -7.33
N LEU A 180 -7.85 1.40 -6.03
CA LEU A 180 -7.03 0.64 -5.08
C LEU A 180 -7.52 -0.79 -4.91
N LEU A 181 -8.83 -1.03 -4.93
CA LEU A 181 -9.42 -2.37 -4.89
C LEU A 181 -9.06 -3.16 -6.14
N VAL A 182 -9.12 -2.54 -7.32
CA VAL A 182 -8.72 -3.20 -8.58
C VAL A 182 -7.23 -3.53 -8.58
N ILE A 183 -6.37 -2.64 -8.09
CA ILE A 183 -4.93 -2.91 -8.00
C ILE A 183 -4.64 -4.01 -6.94
N GLY A 184 -5.29 -3.99 -5.80
CA GLY A 184 -5.08 -4.97 -4.71
C GLY A 184 -5.77 -6.31 -4.98
N VAL A 185 -7.09 -6.29 -5.08
CA VAL A 185 -7.91 -7.51 -5.19
C VAL A 185 -8.11 -7.94 -6.64
N GLY A 186 -8.33 -6.98 -7.55
CA GLY A 186 -8.57 -7.27 -8.97
C GLY A 186 -7.42 -8.00 -9.65
N THR A 187 -6.18 -7.72 -9.26
CA THR A 187 -5.01 -8.44 -9.79
C THR A 187 -4.84 -9.83 -9.19
N LEU A 188 -5.43 -10.14 -8.03
CA LEU A 188 -5.41 -11.48 -7.44
C LEU A 188 -6.25 -12.47 -8.24
N ILE A 189 -7.35 -12.03 -8.85
CA ILE A 189 -8.25 -12.90 -9.63
C ILE A 189 -7.51 -13.62 -10.76
N PRO A 190 -6.81 -12.92 -11.68
CA PRO A 190 -6.04 -13.58 -12.72
C PRO A 190 -4.87 -14.39 -12.17
N ILE A 191 -4.24 -13.97 -11.08
CA ILE A 191 -3.17 -14.73 -10.42
C ILE A 191 -3.69 -16.08 -9.95
N VAL A 192 -4.81 -16.13 -9.25
CA VAL A 192 -5.45 -17.37 -8.79
C VAL A 192 -5.89 -18.22 -9.97
N GLY A 193 -6.49 -17.63 -11.01
CA GLY A 193 -6.91 -18.33 -12.21
C GLY A 193 -5.75 -19.01 -12.95
N ILE A 194 -4.63 -18.31 -13.11
CA ILE A 194 -3.41 -18.83 -13.74
C ILE A 194 -2.77 -19.92 -12.85
N SER A 195 -2.71 -19.69 -11.53
CA SER A 195 -2.16 -20.66 -10.58
C SER A 195 -2.95 -21.97 -10.59
N ASN A 196 -4.29 -21.92 -10.64
CA ASN A 196 -5.12 -23.12 -10.73
C ASN A 196 -4.85 -23.93 -12.01
N LYS A 197 -4.71 -23.25 -13.17
CA LYS A 197 -4.36 -23.90 -14.42
C LYS A 197 -2.96 -24.53 -14.41
N MET A 198 -2.02 -23.96 -13.66
CA MET A 198 -0.67 -24.52 -13.51
C MET A 198 -0.63 -25.68 -12.51
N ALA A 199 -1.59 -25.75 -11.58
CA ALA A 199 -1.69 -26.81 -10.58
C ALA A 199 -2.48 -28.02 -11.07
N GLU A 200 -3.18 -27.96 -12.20
CA GLU A 200 -3.80 -29.12 -12.82
C GLU A 200 -2.70 -30.12 -13.20
N PRO A 201 -2.78 -31.38 -12.70
CA PRO A 201 -1.72 -32.37 -12.94
C PRO A 201 -1.57 -32.61 -14.44
N LEU A 202 -0.32 -32.67 -14.89
CA LEU A 202 0.11 -33.04 -16.27
C LEU A 202 -0.31 -34.48 -16.64
N TYR A 203 -1.56 -34.82 -16.41
CA TYR A 203 -2.08 -36.16 -16.78
C TYR A 203 -2.61 -36.21 -18.22
N ASP A 204 -2.69 -35.05 -18.88
CA ASP A 204 -3.12 -35.01 -20.28
C ASP A 204 -1.90 -34.76 -21.18
N THR A 205 -1.56 -35.81 -21.93
CA THR A 205 -0.42 -35.94 -22.85
C THR A 205 -0.51 -35.00 -24.07
N ASN A 206 -1.30 -33.96 -24.01
CA ASN A 206 -1.46 -33.04 -25.13
C ASN A 206 -0.49 -31.86 -25.03
N ARG A 207 0.46 -31.83 -25.94
CA ARG A 207 1.52 -30.81 -26.13
C ARG A 207 1.01 -29.36 -26.15
N TYR A 208 -0.28 -29.14 -26.40
CA TYR A 208 -0.94 -27.83 -26.40
C TYR A 208 -1.19 -27.26 -25.00
N THR A 209 -1.48 -28.10 -24.01
CA THR A 209 -1.70 -27.65 -22.62
C THR A 209 -0.39 -27.17 -21.96
N VAL A 210 0.75 -27.72 -22.33
CA VAL A 210 2.06 -27.29 -21.85
C VAL A 210 2.44 -25.90 -22.38
N MET A 211 2.08 -25.60 -23.63
CA MET A 211 2.36 -24.28 -24.24
C MET A 211 1.52 -23.15 -23.62
N THR A 212 0.23 -23.39 -23.37
CA THR A 212 -0.66 -22.40 -22.74
C THR A 212 -0.26 -22.12 -21.28
N SER A 213 0.22 -23.14 -20.56
CA SER A 213 0.73 -22.95 -19.21
C SER A 213 2.06 -22.16 -19.18
N LEU A 214 2.89 -22.32 -20.22
CA LEU A 214 4.17 -21.59 -20.33
C LEU A 214 3.94 -20.09 -20.65
N GLU A 215 2.95 -19.76 -21.51
CA GLU A 215 2.56 -18.38 -21.80
C GLU A 215 1.90 -17.71 -20.60
N ALA A 216 1.00 -18.45 -19.91
CA ALA A 216 0.42 -17.97 -18.64
C ALA A 216 1.49 -17.71 -17.58
N ALA A 217 2.52 -18.56 -17.49
CA ALA A 217 3.65 -18.38 -16.59
C ALA A 217 4.50 -17.13 -16.91
N ARG A 218 4.51 -16.65 -18.15
CA ARG A 218 5.21 -15.42 -18.53
C ARG A 218 4.47 -14.15 -18.12
N MET A 219 3.13 -14.18 -18.10
CA MET A 219 2.31 -13.04 -17.68
C MET A 219 2.18 -12.91 -16.16
N LEU A 220 2.28 -14.03 -15.44
CA LEU A 220 2.16 -14.08 -13.98
C LEU A 220 3.12 -13.12 -13.27
N PRO A 221 4.44 -13.04 -13.61
CA PRO A 221 5.36 -12.13 -12.94
C PRO A 221 4.95 -10.66 -13.03
N ALA A 222 4.45 -10.21 -14.18
CA ALA A 222 4.04 -8.81 -14.37
C ALA A 222 2.92 -8.39 -13.41
N LEU A 223 1.92 -9.26 -13.21
CA LEU A 223 0.83 -9.01 -12.26
C LEU A 223 1.30 -9.07 -10.81
N LEU A 224 2.20 -10.00 -10.48
CA LEU A 224 2.78 -10.14 -9.15
C LEU A 224 3.58 -8.89 -8.74
N TYR A 225 4.32 -8.29 -9.68
CA TYR A 225 5.14 -7.10 -9.42
C TYR A 225 4.31 -5.85 -9.12
N VAL A 226 3.11 -5.73 -9.65
CA VAL A 226 2.27 -4.54 -9.49
C VAL A 226 1.42 -4.60 -8.21
N ASN A 227 1.14 -5.79 -7.68
CA ASN A 227 0.27 -5.94 -6.52
C ASN A 227 1.01 -5.67 -5.20
N PRO A 228 0.61 -4.63 -4.43
CA PRO A 228 1.26 -4.31 -3.16
C PRO A 228 1.08 -5.40 -2.09
N GLY A 229 -0.04 -6.15 -2.13
CA GLY A 229 -0.29 -7.26 -1.21
C GLY A 229 0.68 -8.43 -1.41
N ILE A 230 1.06 -8.70 -2.67
CA ILE A 230 2.09 -9.71 -2.98
C ILE A 230 3.47 -9.24 -2.51
N GLY A 231 3.78 -7.95 -2.67
CA GLY A 231 5.01 -7.38 -2.13
C GLY A 231 5.11 -7.53 -0.62
N LEU A 232 4.03 -7.23 0.11
CA LEU A 232 3.93 -7.46 1.55
C LEU A 232 4.12 -8.94 1.90
N PHE A 233 3.44 -9.83 1.19
CA PHE A 233 3.54 -11.27 1.40
C PHE A 233 4.99 -11.75 1.22
N CYS A 234 5.66 -11.34 0.13
CA CYS A 234 7.06 -11.72 -0.12
C CYS A 234 8.01 -11.19 0.96
N LEU A 235 7.79 -9.96 1.45
CA LEU A 235 8.56 -9.39 2.54
C LEU A 235 8.40 -10.23 3.82
N LEU A 236 7.17 -10.61 4.16
CA LEU A 236 6.87 -11.41 5.35
C LEU A 236 7.43 -12.83 5.23
N GLU A 237 7.30 -13.48 4.07
CA GLU A 237 7.88 -14.82 3.83
C GLU A 237 9.41 -14.82 3.90
N GLU A 238 10.08 -13.79 3.38
CA GLU A 238 11.53 -13.67 3.54
C GLU A 238 11.94 -13.64 5.02
N GLN A 239 11.17 -12.92 5.83
CA GLN A 239 11.39 -12.80 7.26
C GLN A 239 11.11 -14.11 8.03
N THR A 240 10.23 -14.98 7.50
CA THR A 240 9.83 -16.27 8.12
C THR A 240 10.69 -17.43 7.71
N THR A 241 11.39 -17.36 6.58
CA THR A 241 12.25 -18.47 6.09
C THR A 241 13.32 -18.90 7.11
N MET A 242 13.73 -17.97 7.99
CA MET A 242 14.65 -18.26 9.09
C MET A 242 14.08 -19.25 10.13
N LEU A 243 12.75 -19.41 10.21
CA LEU A 243 12.06 -20.24 11.21
C LEU A 243 11.52 -21.57 10.64
N GLN A 244 11.83 -21.90 9.38
CA GLN A 244 11.36 -23.12 8.68
C GLN A 244 9.83 -23.32 8.70
N THR A 245 9.06 -22.28 8.92
CA THR A 245 7.60 -22.31 8.86
C THR A 245 7.14 -21.58 7.59
N SER A 246 6.66 -22.34 6.63
CA SER A 246 6.07 -21.76 5.41
C SER A 246 4.59 -21.49 5.66
N VAL A 247 4.17 -20.25 5.49
CA VAL A 247 2.75 -19.88 5.45
C VAL A 247 2.09 -20.48 4.20
N ALA A 248 2.89 -20.80 3.19
CA ALA A 248 2.44 -21.37 1.92
C ALA A 248 1.79 -22.77 2.07
N ASP A 249 2.13 -23.54 3.10
CA ASP A 249 1.62 -24.90 3.28
C ASP A 249 0.09 -24.96 3.51
N GLY A 250 -0.53 -23.85 3.96
CA GLY A 250 -1.97 -23.74 4.13
C GLY A 250 -2.75 -23.36 2.85
N TRP A 251 -2.08 -22.97 1.77
CA TRP A 251 -2.69 -22.36 0.59
C TRP A 251 -2.63 -23.25 -0.66
N GLY A 252 -2.90 -24.53 -0.52
CA GLY A 252 -2.73 -25.60 -1.50
C GLY A 252 -2.93 -25.26 -3.00
N ARG A 253 -3.92 -24.43 -3.35
CA ARG A 253 -4.18 -24.03 -4.75
C ARG A 253 -3.26 -22.90 -5.25
N LEU A 254 -2.73 -22.08 -4.36
CA LEU A 254 -1.75 -21.03 -4.69
C LEU A 254 -0.31 -21.52 -4.65
N TYR A 255 -0.11 -22.79 -4.31
CA TYR A 255 1.21 -23.41 -4.16
C TYR A 255 2.12 -23.21 -5.38
N ALA A 256 1.56 -23.32 -6.59
CA ALA A 256 2.33 -23.09 -7.83
C ALA A 256 2.85 -21.66 -7.94
N THR A 257 2.05 -20.66 -7.52
CA THR A 257 2.47 -19.24 -7.46
C THR A 257 3.59 -19.07 -6.44
N PHE A 258 3.47 -19.68 -5.26
CA PHE A 258 4.50 -19.60 -4.21
C PHE A 258 5.81 -20.28 -4.62
N LEU A 259 5.75 -21.39 -5.36
CA LEU A 259 6.94 -22.03 -5.93
C LEU A 259 7.67 -21.12 -6.92
N MET A 260 6.93 -20.38 -7.76
CA MET A 260 7.52 -19.39 -8.67
C MET A 260 8.16 -18.23 -7.90
N LEU A 261 7.50 -17.69 -6.88
CA LEU A 261 8.04 -16.66 -6.01
C LEU A 261 9.31 -17.13 -5.28
N LYS A 262 9.30 -18.35 -4.77
CA LYS A 262 10.46 -18.98 -4.13
C LYS A 262 11.64 -19.15 -5.10
N LYS A 263 11.37 -19.50 -6.35
CA LYS A 263 12.40 -19.65 -7.39
C LYS A 263 13.06 -18.31 -7.74
N ILE A 264 12.32 -17.19 -7.72
CA ILE A 264 12.83 -15.84 -7.96
C ILE A 264 13.57 -15.30 -6.72
N GLY A 265 13.18 -15.72 -5.53
CA GLY A 265 13.64 -15.24 -4.24
C GLY A 265 12.70 -14.16 -3.68
N TYR A 266 12.15 -14.42 -2.50
CA TYR A 266 11.15 -13.53 -1.88
C TYR A 266 11.67 -12.10 -1.66
N GLY A 267 12.91 -11.95 -1.18
CA GLY A 267 13.52 -10.64 -0.95
C GLY A 267 13.72 -9.84 -2.21
N LEU A 268 14.22 -10.47 -3.27
CA LEU A 268 14.39 -9.81 -4.57
C LEU A 268 13.03 -9.39 -5.14
N MET A 269 12.01 -10.23 -4.97
CA MET A 269 10.65 -9.94 -5.41
C MET A 269 10.06 -8.75 -4.65
N ALA A 270 10.24 -8.68 -3.33
CA ALA A 270 9.80 -7.56 -2.50
C ALA A 270 10.49 -6.25 -2.91
N GLN A 271 11.80 -6.29 -3.21
CA GLN A 271 12.56 -5.12 -3.66
C GLN A 271 12.08 -4.63 -5.04
N ILE A 272 11.89 -5.54 -6.00
CA ILE A 272 11.38 -5.20 -7.34
C ILE A 272 9.98 -4.59 -7.23
N ASN A 273 9.08 -5.21 -6.45
CA ASN A 273 7.74 -4.69 -6.21
C ASN A 273 7.78 -3.27 -5.63
N THR A 274 8.62 -3.04 -4.61
CA THR A 274 8.83 -1.71 -4.01
C THR A 274 9.29 -0.68 -5.03
N GLY A 275 10.26 -1.04 -5.89
CA GLY A 275 10.75 -0.19 -6.97
C GLY A 275 9.67 0.15 -8.00
N ILE A 276 8.87 -0.82 -8.41
CA ILE A 276 7.76 -0.62 -9.34
C ILE A 276 6.67 0.25 -8.73
N MET A 277 6.33 0.05 -7.45
CA MET A 277 5.37 0.90 -6.75
C MET A 277 5.82 2.36 -6.70
N LEU A 278 7.09 2.61 -6.43
CA LEU A 278 7.66 3.97 -6.48
C LEU A 278 7.58 4.57 -7.89
N ALA A 279 7.96 3.82 -8.91
CA ALA A 279 7.89 4.27 -10.30
C ALA A 279 6.46 4.61 -10.73
N LEU A 280 5.48 3.75 -10.39
CA LEU A 280 4.06 4.00 -10.64
C LEU A 280 3.55 5.22 -9.88
N SER A 281 4.00 5.45 -8.65
CA SER A 281 3.64 6.63 -7.85
C SER A 281 4.08 7.92 -8.52
N PHE A 282 5.29 7.98 -9.06
CA PHE A 282 5.77 9.13 -9.83
C PHE A 282 5.01 9.30 -11.15
N LEU A 283 4.66 8.21 -11.82
CA LEU A 283 3.85 8.24 -13.03
C LEU A 283 2.46 8.79 -12.75
N PHE A 284 1.78 8.32 -11.71
CA PHE A 284 0.45 8.82 -11.32
C PHE A 284 0.48 10.29 -10.91
N SER A 285 1.50 10.71 -10.19
CA SER A 285 1.69 12.12 -9.84
C SER A 285 1.97 12.98 -11.07
N GLY A 286 2.68 12.46 -12.07
CA GLY A 286 2.89 13.10 -13.37
C GLY A 286 1.58 13.29 -14.14
N VAL A 287 0.77 12.25 -14.22
CA VAL A 287 -0.57 12.30 -14.84
C VAL A 287 -1.45 13.34 -14.13
N ALA A 288 -1.46 13.33 -12.79
CA ALA A 288 -2.20 14.33 -12.00
C ALA A 288 -1.77 15.76 -12.34
N ALA A 289 -0.47 16.00 -12.46
CA ALA A 289 0.07 17.33 -12.81
C ALA A 289 -0.33 17.78 -14.23
N LEU A 290 -0.42 16.86 -15.17
CA LEU A 290 -0.90 17.15 -16.53
C LEU A 290 -2.40 17.53 -16.54
N LEU A 291 -3.20 16.88 -15.71
CA LEU A 291 -4.64 17.12 -15.60
C LEU A 291 -4.97 18.47 -14.93
N VAL A 292 -4.11 18.91 -14.01
CA VAL A 292 -4.28 20.19 -13.28
C VAL A 292 -3.79 21.39 -14.10
N ARG A 293 -3.13 21.18 -15.25
CA ARG A 293 -2.66 22.30 -16.09
C ARG A 293 -3.82 23.23 -16.49
N PRO A 294 -3.66 24.56 -16.34
CA PRO A 294 -4.65 25.51 -16.83
C PRO A 294 -4.77 25.37 -18.36
N ARG A 295 -5.97 25.14 -18.86
CA ARG A 295 -6.25 25.26 -20.30
C ARG A 295 -6.02 26.72 -20.68
N ARG A 296 -5.01 27.02 -21.50
CA ARG A 296 -4.83 28.34 -22.09
C ARG A 296 -6.10 28.66 -22.86
N VAL A 297 -6.97 29.52 -22.31
CA VAL A 297 -8.08 30.10 -23.03
C VAL A 297 -7.47 31.00 -24.11
N ARG A 298 -7.53 30.54 -25.35
CA ARG A 298 -7.10 31.30 -26.51
C ARG A 298 -8.15 32.43 -26.64
N ILE A 299 -7.87 33.56 -26.03
CA ILE A 299 -8.68 34.76 -26.23
C ILE A 299 -8.61 35.09 -27.72
N ARG A 300 -9.66 34.74 -28.43
CA ARG A 300 -9.86 35.12 -29.83
C ARG A 300 -10.14 36.62 -29.80
N ARG A 301 -9.10 37.44 -30.00
CA ARG A 301 -9.30 38.87 -30.28
C ARG A 301 -10.20 38.92 -31.49
N LYS A 302 -11.46 39.29 -31.29
CA LYS A 302 -12.32 39.82 -32.36
C LYS A 302 -11.74 41.22 -32.68
N GLN A 303 -11.11 41.33 -33.82
CA GLN A 303 -10.90 42.58 -34.51
C GLN A 303 -12.21 43.04 -35.11
#